data_fac6a9f03fd3eaeab6b98c4631766607
#
_entry.id   fac6a9f03fd3eaeab6b98c4631766607
#
_cell.length_a   1.000
_cell.length_b   1.000
_cell.length_c   1.000
_cell.angle_alpha   90.00
_cell.angle_beta   90.00
_cell.angle_gamma   90.00
#
_symmetry.space_group_name_H-M   'P 1'
#
loop_
_entity.id
_entity.type
_entity.pdbx_description
1 polymer ?
#
loop_
_entity_poly.entity_id
_entity_poly.type
_entity_poly.pdbx_seq_one_letter_code
_entity_poly.pdbx_strand_id
1 'polypeptide(L)'
;SVAIPRDSRAAASWDTTAGGRVIARSIREGTTGEGGKCVIIDDPVKDFVDAHSKARRDEVWAWYKSVATTRLHAPSLIVVIMTRWHTDDLVGRILSTEYEGDPTEWEVISIPAIAEKDDILGRAKGEPLLSPLVSETPEEAIERLKKVKETLGSYIWTALYQQRPQPAKGKIFNRDDWRYWTLDPAKVSLNDKGNPDGRVIYFDPARSGGEWLDAWDLTFGGSQDSGDYTVGQRWCRVQGDRFL
;
A
#
# COMPACT_ATOMS: atom_id res chain seq x y z
N SER A 1 -30.79 12.87 -22.28
CA SER A 1 -29.32 12.92 -22.17
C SER A 1 -28.91 14.15 -21.35
N VAL A 2 -28.00 14.01 -20.43
CA VAL A 2 -27.42 15.11 -19.67
C VAL A 2 -26.27 15.70 -20.48
N ALA A 3 -26.26 17.03 -20.67
CA ALA A 3 -25.23 17.74 -21.42
C ALA A 3 -24.73 18.97 -20.65
N ILE A 4 -23.61 19.51 -21.04
CA ILE A 4 -23.07 20.77 -20.51
C ILE A 4 -23.56 21.91 -21.44
N PRO A 5 -24.29 22.91 -20.93
CA PRO A 5 -24.69 24.07 -21.71
C PRO A 5 -23.50 24.83 -22.29
N ARG A 6 -23.65 25.47 -23.42
CA ARG A 6 -22.55 26.16 -24.10
C ARG A 6 -22.00 27.36 -23.31
N ASP A 7 -22.82 27.97 -22.50
CA ASP A 7 -22.53 29.12 -21.63
C ASP A 7 -21.99 28.79 -20.25
N SER A 8 -21.97 27.50 -19.90
CA SER A 8 -21.47 26.99 -18.58
C SER A 8 -20.27 26.10 -18.74
N ARG A 9 -19.17 26.59 -19.34
CA ARG A 9 -17.94 25.81 -19.61
C ARG A 9 -16.70 26.41 -18.95
N ALA A 10 -16.84 26.84 -17.71
CA ALA A 10 -15.67 27.25 -16.96
C ALA A 10 -14.77 26.03 -16.61
N ALA A 11 -13.46 26.20 -16.62
CA ALA A 11 -12.51 25.09 -16.41
C ALA A 11 -12.64 24.41 -15.03
N ALA A 12 -13.07 25.17 -14.02
CA ALA A 12 -13.14 24.70 -12.64
C ALA A 12 -14.59 24.52 -12.12
N SER A 13 -15.61 24.93 -12.87
CA SER A 13 -17.01 24.78 -12.47
C SER A 13 -17.93 24.84 -13.69
N TRP A 14 -18.87 23.90 -13.79
CA TRP A 14 -19.86 23.88 -14.85
C TRP A 14 -21.19 23.29 -14.39
N ASP A 15 -22.27 23.81 -14.95
CA ASP A 15 -23.61 23.30 -14.72
C ASP A 15 -23.98 22.23 -15.76
N THR A 16 -24.99 21.44 -15.47
CA THR A 16 -25.56 20.46 -16.41
C THR A 16 -26.97 20.84 -16.81
N THR A 17 -27.41 20.37 -17.95
CA THR A 17 -28.81 20.60 -18.43
C THR A 17 -29.86 19.97 -17.52
N ALA A 18 -29.46 19.09 -16.62
CA ALA A 18 -30.34 18.46 -15.62
C ALA A 18 -30.37 19.21 -14.28
N GLY A 19 -29.78 20.41 -14.19
CA GLY A 19 -29.75 21.21 -12.97
C GLY A 19 -28.68 20.80 -11.95
N GLY A 20 -27.76 19.92 -12.34
CA GLY A 20 -26.60 19.57 -11.52
C GLY A 20 -25.43 20.52 -11.77
N ARG A 21 -24.52 20.60 -10.82
CA ARG A 21 -23.26 21.34 -10.93
C ARG A 21 -22.08 20.43 -10.60
N VAL A 22 -20.98 20.61 -11.33
CA VAL A 22 -19.68 19.99 -11.04
C VAL A 22 -18.68 21.10 -10.72
N ILE A 23 -17.88 20.89 -9.70
CA ILE A 23 -16.85 21.83 -9.24
C ILE A 23 -15.55 21.03 -9.07
N ALA A 24 -14.52 21.44 -9.80
CA ALA A 24 -13.18 20.88 -9.70
C ALA A 24 -12.28 21.84 -8.90
N ARG A 25 -11.63 21.31 -7.86
CA ARG A 25 -10.74 22.08 -7.01
C ARG A 25 -9.56 21.25 -6.55
N SER A 26 -8.43 21.88 -6.30
CA SER A 26 -7.34 21.23 -5.62
C SER A 26 -7.57 21.20 -4.09
N ILE A 27 -6.92 20.27 -3.40
CA ILE A 27 -6.99 20.14 -1.93
C ILE A 27 -6.62 21.46 -1.21
N ARG A 28 -5.75 22.27 -1.81
CA ARG A 28 -5.27 23.55 -1.25
C ARG A 28 -6.17 24.74 -1.57
N GLU A 29 -7.05 24.61 -2.54
CA GLU A 29 -8.04 25.63 -2.86
C GLU A 29 -9.22 25.47 -1.93
N GLY A 30 -9.47 26.44 -1.07
CA GLY A 30 -10.59 26.38 -0.13
C GLY A 30 -11.95 26.16 -0.82
N THR A 31 -12.65 25.13 -0.42
CA THR A 31 -14.02 24.84 -0.84
C THR A 31 -15.03 25.46 0.15
N THR A 32 -14.96 26.76 0.35
CA THR A 32 -15.88 27.42 1.29
C THR A 32 -17.30 27.52 0.72
N GLY A 33 -18.29 27.02 1.47
CA GLY A 33 -19.71 27.28 1.22
C GLY A 33 -20.43 26.36 0.24
N GLU A 34 -19.77 25.44 -0.43
CA GLU A 34 -20.38 24.56 -1.42
C GLU A 34 -20.44 23.11 -0.89
N GLY A 35 -21.63 22.52 -0.95
CA GLY A 35 -21.86 21.12 -0.62
C GLY A 35 -22.35 20.33 -1.84
N GLY A 36 -22.28 19.01 -1.77
CA GLY A 36 -22.66 18.14 -2.88
C GLY A 36 -23.16 16.77 -2.41
N LYS A 37 -23.68 16.01 -3.36
CA LYS A 37 -24.09 14.62 -3.16
C LYS A 37 -23.00 13.62 -3.51
N CYS A 38 -21.97 14.05 -4.23
CA CYS A 38 -20.85 13.20 -4.62
C CYS A 38 -19.55 14.00 -4.52
N VAL A 39 -18.56 13.41 -3.89
CA VAL A 39 -17.17 13.88 -3.88
C VAL A 39 -16.32 12.84 -4.58
N ILE A 40 -15.61 13.25 -5.61
CA ILE A 40 -14.61 12.41 -6.31
C ILE A 40 -13.24 12.96 -5.94
N ILE A 41 -12.42 12.14 -5.32
CA ILE A 41 -11.03 12.45 -4.96
C ILE A 41 -10.16 11.72 -5.97
N ASP A 42 -9.49 12.47 -6.83
CA ASP A 42 -8.68 11.95 -7.92
C ASP A 42 -7.21 12.28 -7.67
N ASP A 43 -6.36 11.28 -7.56
CA ASP A 43 -4.92 11.36 -7.29
C ASP A 43 -4.54 12.45 -6.26
N PRO A 44 -4.93 12.30 -4.98
CA PRO A 44 -4.71 13.33 -3.94
C PRO A 44 -3.23 13.59 -3.65
N VAL A 45 -2.34 12.74 -4.15
CA VAL A 45 -0.88 12.80 -4.04
C VAL A 45 -0.28 12.70 -5.43
N LYS A 46 0.52 13.67 -5.82
CA LYS A 46 0.99 13.84 -7.21
C LYS A 46 2.23 13.01 -7.57
N ASP A 47 3.10 12.70 -6.63
CA ASP A 47 4.38 12.04 -6.90
C ASP A 47 4.96 11.30 -5.68
N PHE A 48 6.11 10.64 -5.91
CA PHE A 48 6.81 9.87 -4.90
C PHE A 48 7.24 10.69 -3.67
N VAL A 49 7.69 11.93 -3.87
CA VAL A 49 8.18 12.80 -2.78
C VAL A 49 7.03 13.20 -1.86
N ASP A 50 5.92 13.64 -2.45
CA ASP A 50 4.70 13.97 -1.71
C ASP A 50 4.17 12.74 -0.93
N ALA A 51 4.15 11.57 -1.56
CA ALA A 51 3.67 10.33 -0.95
C ALA A 51 4.49 9.90 0.27
N HIS A 52 5.81 10.10 0.24
CA HIS A 52 6.72 9.74 1.33
C HIS A 52 6.86 10.83 2.40
N SER A 53 6.29 12.01 2.18
CA SER A 53 6.21 13.07 3.18
C SER A 53 5.05 12.81 4.15
N LYS A 54 5.37 12.54 5.43
CA LYS A 54 4.33 12.38 6.48
C LYS A 54 3.46 13.63 6.57
N ALA A 55 4.06 14.81 6.55
CA ALA A 55 3.34 16.07 6.62
C ALA A 55 2.32 16.22 5.48
N ARG A 56 2.67 15.76 4.27
CA ARG A 56 1.76 15.79 3.13
C ARG A 56 0.61 14.80 3.28
N ARG A 57 0.88 13.58 3.74
CA ARG A 57 -0.19 12.61 4.03
C ARG A 57 -1.13 13.11 5.12
N ASP A 58 -0.59 13.73 6.15
CA ASP A 58 -1.38 14.34 7.23
C ASP A 58 -2.26 15.50 6.72
N GLU A 59 -1.74 16.35 5.82
CA GLU A 59 -2.50 17.43 5.16
C GLU A 59 -3.70 16.86 4.37
N VAL A 60 -3.46 15.81 3.56
CA VAL A 60 -4.51 15.14 2.78
C VAL A 60 -5.55 14.52 3.70
N TRP A 61 -5.13 13.87 4.77
CA TRP A 61 -6.03 13.26 5.74
C TRP A 61 -6.86 14.29 6.49
N ALA A 62 -6.26 15.37 6.95
CA ALA A 62 -6.96 16.47 7.61
C ALA A 62 -8.01 17.10 6.68
N TRP A 63 -7.65 17.33 5.42
CA TRP A 63 -8.58 17.81 4.41
C TRP A 63 -9.73 16.84 4.18
N TYR A 64 -9.45 15.55 4.06
CA TYR A 64 -10.49 14.52 3.89
C TYR A 64 -11.48 14.58 5.06
N LYS A 65 -11.01 14.56 6.30
CA LYS A 65 -11.89 14.61 7.51
C LYS A 65 -12.63 15.94 7.67
N SER A 66 -11.99 17.06 7.40
CA SER A 66 -12.56 18.38 7.72
C SER A 66 -13.31 19.03 6.56
N VAL A 67 -13.04 18.61 5.33
CA VAL A 67 -13.63 19.24 4.14
C VAL A 67 -14.44 18.23 3.32
N ALA A 68 -13.84 17.13 2.87
CA ALA A 68 -14.51 16.21 1.96
C ALA A 68 -15.77 15.59 2.60
N THR A 69 -15.66 15.06 3.82
CA THR A 69 -16.78 14.41 4.51
C THR A 69 -17.85 15.39 4.99
N THR A 70 -17.45 16.59 5.42
CA THR A 70 -18.38 17.58 5.98
C THR A 70 -19.23 18.32 4.95
N ARG A 71 -18.90 18.19 3.66
CA ARG A 71 -19.62 18.84 2.55
C ARG A 71 -20.68 17.96 1.89
N LEU A 72 -20.86 16.76 2.37
CA LEU A 72 -21.79 15.80 1.80
C LEU A 72 -23.20 15.97 2.36
N HIS A 73 -24.18 15.98 1.47
CA HIS A 73 -25.60 15.98 1.78
C HIS A 73 -26.20 14.61 1.50
N ALA A 74 -26.78 13.98 2.49
CA ALA A 74 -27.38 12.64 2.36
C ALA A 74 -28.56 12.63 1.35
N PRO A 75 -28.74 11.57 0.56
CA PRO A 75 -27.82 10.46 0.37
C PRO A 75 -26.57 10.91 -0.41
N SER A 76 -25.40 10.43 -0.01
CA SER A 76 -24.14 10.90 -0.56
C SER A 76 -23.18 9.75 -0.92
N LEU A 77 -22.21 10.05 -1.77
CA LEU A 77 -21.20 9.12 -2.25
C LEU A 77 -19.82 9.77 -2.18
N ILE A 78 -18.82 9.05 -1.74
CA ILE A 78 -17.41 9.39 -1.91
C ILE A 78 -16.77 8.36 -2.83
N VAL A 79 -16.04 8.81 -3.83
CA VAL A 79 -15.24 7.98 -4.73
C VAL A 79 -13.80 8.42 -4.58
N VAL A 80 -12.90 7.50 -4.27
CA VAL A 80 -11.46 7.75 -4.23
C VAL A 80 -10.79 6.97 -5.35
N ILE A 81 -10.15 7.69 -6.26
CA ILE A 81 -9.41 7.13 -7.39
C ILE A 81 -7.95 7.50 -7.18
N MET A 82 -7.07 6.51 -7.02
CA MET A 82 -5.64 6.79 -6.86
C MET A 82 -4.79 5.56 -7.10
N THR A 83 -3.54 5.78 -7.46
CA THR A 83 -2.50 4.76 -7.35
C THR A 83 -1.98 4.71 -5.91
N ARG A 84 -1.63 3.49 -5.45
CA ARG A 84 -1.14 3.28 -4.09
C ARG A 84 0.37 3.57 -4.04
N TRP A 85 0.76 4.64 -3.36
CA TRP A 85 2.16 5.03 -3.22
C TRP A 85 2.79 4.61 -1.90
N HIS A 86 2.00 4.58 -0.85
CA HIS A 86 2.46 4.35 0.52
C HIS A 86 1.41 3.58 1.32
N THR A 87 1.82 2.77 2.30
CA THR A 87 0.88 2.06 3.18
C THR A 87 -0.02 3.01 3.97
N ASP A 88 0.53 4.15 4.38
CA ASP A 88 -0.14 5.22 5.12
C ASP A 88 -0.62 6.35 4.17
N ASP A 89 -1.08 6.03 2.95
CA ASP A 89 -1.73 6.96 2.04
C ASP A 89 -3.23 7.14 2.40
N LEU A 90 -3.96 7.99 1.68
CA LEU A 90 -5.35 8.27 1.99
C LEU A 90 -6.20 6.98 2.09
N VAL A 91 -6.09 6.08 1.12
CA VAL A 91 -6.83 4.79 1.13
C VAL A 91 -6.35 3.91 2.28
N GLY A 92 -5.05 3.87 2.57
CA GLY A 92 -4.52 3.14 3.72
C GLY A 92 -5.13 3.60 5.03
N ARG A 93 -5.30 4.91 5.21
CA ARG A 93 -5.94 5.49 6.42
C ARG A 93 -7.45 5.27 6.47
N ILE A 94 -8.15 5.43 5.34
CA ILE A 94 -9.59 5.19 5.24
C ILE A 94 -9.94 3.74 5.65
N LEU A 95 -9.11 2.79 5.25
CA LEU A 95 -9.34 1.37 5.51
C LEU A 95 -8.72 0.88 6.83
N SER A 96 -8.07 1.75 7.59
CA SER A 96 -7.41 1.39 8.84
C SER A 96 -8.22 1.80 10.06
N THR A 97 -8.44 0.85 10.95
CA THR A 97 -9.08 1.11 12.26
C THR A 97 -8.23 2.02 13.17
N GLU A 98 -6.92 2.12 12.94
CA GLU A 98 -6.03 3.02 13.67
C GLU A 98 -6.38 4.50 13.44
N TYR A 99 -6.99 4.80 12.30
CA TYR A 99 -7.41 6.14 11.92
C TYR A 99 -8.93 6.34 12.02
N GLU A 100 -9.62 5.52 12.84
CA GLU A 100 -11.08 5.54 12.97
C GLU A 100 -11.82 5.25 11.65
N GLY A 101 -11.13 4.59 10.71
CA GLY A 101 -11.72 4.14 9.45
C GLY A 101 -12.53 2.86 9.65
N ASP A 102 -13.56 2.69 8.87
CA ASP A 102 -14.32 1.44 8.79
C ASP A 102 -14.21 0.84 7.39
N PRO A 103 -13.38 -0.21 7.21
CA PRO A 103 -13.23 -0.84 5.91
C PRO A 103 -14.53 -1.48 5.40
N THR A 104 -15.51 -1.75 6.27
CA THR A 104 -16.79 -2.38 5.88
C THR A 104 -17.74 -1.38 5.18
N GLU A 105 -17.52 -0.09 5.33
CA GLU A 105 -18.28 0.96 4.65
C GLU A 105 -17.82 1.20 3.20
N TRP A 106 -16.72 0.55 2.77
CA TRP A 106 -16.09 0.80 1.49
C TRP A 106 -16.12 -0.41 0.56
N GLU A 107 -16.53 -0.19 -0.67
CA GLU A 107 -16.28 -1.12 -1.76
C GLU A 107 -14.90 -0.80 -2.35
N VAL A 108 -13.97 -1.77 -2.25
CA VAL A 108 -12.59 -1.61 -2.73
C VAL A 108 -12.41 -2.32 -4.06
N ILE A 109 -12.14 -1.55 -5.11
CA ILE A 109 -11.84 -2.05 -6.45
C ILE A 109 -10.34 -1.90 -6.68
N SER A 110 -9.60 -3.01 -6.68
CA SER A 110 -8.17 -3.04 -6.95
C SER A 110 -7.88 -3.73 -8.27
N ILE A 111 -7.18 -3.04 -9.16
CA ILE A 111 -6.85 -3.53 -10.50
C ILE A 111 -5.33 -3.58 -10.63
N PRO A 112 -4.68 -4.72 -10.31
CA PRO A 112 -3.25 -4.88 -10.47
C PRO A 112 -2.86 -5.03 -11.94
N ALA A 113 -1.65 -4.58 -12.30
CA ALA A 113 -1.11 -4.71 -13.67
C ALA A 113 -0.95 -6.18 -14.11
N ILE A 114 -0.57 -7.05 -13.19
CA ILE A 114 -0.58 -8.50 -13.38
C ILE A 114 -1.63 -9.09 -12.44
N ALA A 115 -2.60 -9.81 -13.00
CA ALA A 115 -3.70 -10.40 -12.25
C ALA A 115 -3.20 -11.36 -11.16
N GLU A 116 -3.82 -11.28 -10.01
CA GLU A 116 -3.62 -12.18 -8.88
C GLU A 116 -4.83 -13.12 -8.71
N LYS A 117 -4.87 -13.84 -7.62
CA LYS A 117 -6.04 -14.66 -7.30
C LYS A 117 -7.25 -13.74 -7.08
N ASP A 118 -8.41 -14.18 -7.55
CA ASP A 118 -9.69 -13.47 -7.40
C ASP A 118 -9.70 -12.05 -8.03
N ASP A 119 -9.14 -11.94 -9.25
CA ASP A 119 -9.08 -10.69 -10.01
C ASP A 119 -10.49 -10.20 -10.39
N ILE A 120 -10.79 -8.94 -10.09
CA ILE A 120 -12.12 -8.35 -10.30
C ILE A 120 -12.53 -8.25 -11.77
N LEU A 121 -11.56 -8.23 -12.69
CA LEU A 121 -11.81 -8.27 -14.14
C LEU A 121 -11.97 -9.68 -14.69
N GLY A 122 -11.90 -10.70 -13.84
CA GLY A 122 -12.00 -12.11 -14.22
C GLY A 122 -10.78 -12.65 -14.97
N ARG A 123 -9.64 -11.96 -14.92
CA ARG A 123 -8.38 -12.42 -15.53
C ARG A 123 -7.81 -13.59 -14.74
N ALA A 124 -7.22 -14.55 -15.45
CA ALA A 124 -6.49 -15.63 -14.80
C ALA A 124 -5.23 -15.09 -14.10
N LYS A 125 -4.83 -15.75 -13.01
CA LYS A 125 -3.60 -15.37 -12.29
C LYS A 125 -2.39 -15.34 -13.23
N GLY A 126 -1.70 -14.21 -13.28
CA GLY A 126 -0.55 -13.99 -14.15
C GLY A 126 -0.90 -13.26 -15.45
N GLU A 127 -2.17 -13.12 -15.80
CA GLU A 127 -2.57 -12.34 -16.98
C GLU A 127 -2.29 -10.85 -16.79
N PRO A 128 -1.77 -10.17 -17.84
CA PRO A 128 -1.48 -8.75 -17.79
C PRO A 128 -2.76 -7.90 -17.96
N LEU A 129 -2.71 -6.69 -17.45
CA LEU A 129 -3.64 -5.64 -17.83
C LEU A 129 -3.22 -5.09 -19.20
N LEU A 130 -4.09 -5.25 -20.21
CA LEU A 130 -3.85 -4.71 -21.54
C LEU A 130 -4.04 -3.19 -21.54
N SER A 131 -3.23 -2.49 -22.31
CA SER A 131 -3.41 -1.05 -22.50
C SER A 131 -4.61 -0.76 -23.40
N PRO A 132 -5.54 0.12 -23.00
CA PRO A 132 -6.62 0.53 -23.88
C PRO A 132 -6.16 1.47 -25.02
N LEU A 133 -4.93 1.98 -24.95
CA LEU A 133 -4.39 2.98 -25.88
C LEU A 133 -3.62 2.37 -27.04
N VAL A 134 -3.21 1.11 -26.92
CA VAL A 134 -2.43 0.42 -27.97
C VAL A 134 -3.01 -0.98 -28.15
N SER A 135 -3.02 -1.44 -29.41
CA SER A 135 -3.32 -2.84 -29.69
C SER A 135 -2.10 -3.68 -29.36
N GLU A 136 -2.19 -4.47 -28.28
CA GLU A 136 -1.10 -5.36 -27.86
C GLU A 136 -1.66 -6.75 -27.52
N THR A 137 -0.86 -7.78 -27.74
CA THR A 137 -1.16 -9.14 -27.27
C THR A 137 -0.82 -9.28 -25.79
N PRO A 138 -1.34 -10.30 -25.08
CA PRO A 138 -0.95 -10.58 -23.69
C PRO A 138 0.57 -10.75 -23.52
N GLU A 139 1.25 -11.38 -24.46
CA GLU A 139 2.69 -11.60 -24.44
C GLU A 139 3.46 -10.29 -24.57
N GLU A 140 3.04 -9.40 -25.46
CA GLU A 140 3.61 -8.06 -25.63
C GLU A 140 3.39 -7.21 -24.38
N ALA A 141 2.22 -7.29 -23.77
CA ALA A 141 1.92 -6.60 -22.51
C ALA A 141 2.79 -7.10 -21.35
N ILE A 142 3.00 -8.41 -21.23
CA ILE A 142 3.92 -9.01 -20.24
C ILE A 142 5.34 -8.47 -20.43
N GLU A 143 5.84 -8.47 -21.66
CA GLU A 143 7.20 -8.00 -21.95
C GLU A 143 7.35 -6.49 -21.65
N ARG A 144 6.36 -5.68 -22.00
CA ARG A 144 6.29 -4.27 -21.64
C ARG A 144 6.31 -4.06 -20.12
N LEU A 145 5.46 -4.77 -19.39
CA LEU A 145 5.35 -4.67 -17.94
C LEU A 145 6.62 -5.14 -17.23
N LYS A 146 7.31 -6.15 -17.78
CA LYS A 146 8.61 -6.62 -17.27
C LYS A 146 9.67 -5.53 -17.36
N LYS A 147 9.80 -4.85 -18.52
CA LYS A 147 10.71 -3.72 -18.69
C LYS A 147 10.41 -2.57 -17.72
N VAL A 148 9.14 -2.26 -17.53
CA VAL A 148 8.72 -1.26 -16.53
C VAL A 148 9.16 -1.66 -15.14
N LYS A 149 8.95 -2.92 -14.74
CA LYS A 149 9.36 -3.44 -13.43
C LYS A 149 10.88 -3.39 -13.23
N GLU A 150 11.65 -3.72 -14.26
CA GLU A 150 13.12 -3.63 -14.23
C GLU A 150 13.58 -2.18 -14.03
N THR A 151 12.92 -1.22 -14.69
CA THR A 151 13.24 0.21 -14.59
C THR A 151 12.87 0.78 -13.21
N LEU A 152 11.69 0.45 -12.68
CA LEU A 152 11.19 1.03 -11.43
C LEU A 152 11.73 0.33 -10.18
N GLY A 153 12.17 -0.91 -10.30
CA GLY A 153 12.50 -1.76 -9.17
C GLY A 153 11.26 -2.31 -8.44
N SER A 154 11.47 -3.34 -7.62
CA SER A 154 10.37 -4.10 -7.01
C SER A 154 9.50 -3.28 -6.05
N TYR A 155 10.08 -2.31 -5.34
CA TYR A 155 9.36 -1.49 -4.37
C TYR A 155 8.28 -0.63 -5.04
N ILE A 156 8.70 0.19 -6.03
CA ILE A 156 7.77 1.08 -6.76
C ILE A 156 6.78 0.25 -7.59
N TRP A 157 7.25 -0.81 -8.24
CA TRP A 157 6.39 -1.72 -8.99
C TRP A 157 5.26 -2.29 -8.14
N THR A 158 5.57 -2.81 -6.95
CA THR A 158 4.58 -3.43 -6.06
C THR A 158 3.55 -2.40 -5.57
N ALA A 159 3.99 -1.19 -5.31
CA ALA A 159 3.11 -0.11 -4.90
C ALA A 159 2.18 0.35 -6.04
N LEU A 160 2.76 0.86 -7.14
CA LEU A 160 1.99 1.53 -8.19
C LEU A 160 1.28 0.59 -9.16
N TYR A 161 1.96 -0.49 -9.53
CA TYR A 161 1.44 -1.40 -10.57
C TYR A 161 0.68 -2.59 -10.00
N GLN A 162 1.04 -3.04 -8.80
CA GLN A 162 0.30 -4.12 -8.13
C GLN A 162 -0.65 -3.61 -7.03
N GLN A 163 -0.76 -2.31 -6.83
CA GLN A 163 -1.62 -1.64 -5.85
C GLN A 163 -1.37 -2.12 -4.41
N ARG A 164 -0.14 -2.57 -4.13
CA ARG A 164 0.28 -3.12 -2.83
C ARG A 164 1.51 -2.39 -2.30
N PRO A 165 1.35 -1.18 -1.78
CA PRO A 165 2.44 -0.48 -1.14
C PRO A 165 2.97 -1.31 0.03
N GLN A 166 4.27 -1.33 0.18
CA GLN A 166 4.95 -1.98 1.29
C GLN A 166 5.64 -0.91 2.15
N PRO A 167 5.80 -1.14 3.45
CA PRO A 167 6.67 -0.29 4.25
C PRO A 167 8.05 -0.25 3.59
N ALA A 168 8.71 0.90 3.64
CA ALA A 168 10.07 1.01 3.16
C ALA A 168 10.90 -0.04 3.91
N LYS A 169 11.25 -1.13 3.23
CA LYS A 169 12.11 -2.16 3.83
C LYS A 169 13.40 -1.46 4.20
N GLY A 170 13.73 -1.46 5.47
CA GLY A 170 15.05 -1.07 5.90
C GLY A 170 16.06 -1.93 5.11
N LYS A 171 16.99 -1.28 4.40
CA LYS A 171 18.01 -1.97 3.58
C LYS A 171 18.95 -2.85 4.40
N ILE A 172 18.78 -2.88 5.72
CA ILE A 172 19.70 -3.52 6.66
C ILE A 172 19.41 -5.01 6.82
N PHE A 173 18.13 -5.45 6.68
CA PHE A 173 17.76 -6.85 6.85
C PHE A 173 16.96 -7.35 5.67
N ASN A 174 17.53 -8.26 4.89
CA ASN A 174 16.81 -9.04 3.92
C ASN A 174 16.31 -10.32 4.60
N ARG A 175 15.03 -10.68 4.34
CA ARG A 175 14.46 -11.92 4.92
C ARG A 175 15.27 -13.18 4.54
N ASP A 176 15.94 -13.14 3.39
CA ASP A 176 16.77 -14.25 2.93
C ASP A 176 18.12 -14.36 3.68
N ASP A 177 18.50 -13.30 4.41
CA ASP A 177 19.72 -13.29 5.23
C ASP A 177 19.47 -13.82 6.65
N TRP A 178 18.22 -14.07 7.01
CA TRP A 178 17.86 -14.54 8.33
C TRP A 178 18.10 -16.02 8.45
N ARG A 179 18.74 -16.42 9.55
CA ARG A 179 18.93 -17.79 9.94
C ARG A 179 18.08 -18.11 11.16
N TYR A 180 17.39 -19.21 11.09
CA TYR A 180 16.47 -19.66 12.14
C TYR A 180 16.98 -20.92 12.79
N TRP A 181 16.54 -21.17 13.99
CA TRP A 181 16.77 -22.43 14.68
C TRP A 181 15.46 -23.16 14.95
N THR A 182 15.54 -24.48 15.12
CA THR A 182 14.39 -25.32 15.45
C THR A 182 14.81 -26.40 16.45
N LEU A 183 13.90 -26.75 17.35
CA LEU A 183 14.04 -27.90 18.23
C LEU A 183 13.57 -29.20 17.59
N ASP A 184 13.00 -29.12 16.39
CA ASP A 184 12.51 -30.27 15.64
C ASP A 184 13.45 -30.55 14.46
N PRO A 185 14.21 -31.66 14.49
CA PRO A 185 15.15 -32.00 13.41
C PRO A 185 14.46 -32.17 12.04
N ALA A 186 13.15 -32.45 12.01
CA ALA A 186 12.38 -32.58 10.76
C ALA A 186 12.12 -31.24 10.08
N LYS A 187 12.31 -30.12 10.77
CA LYS A 187 12.10 -28.75 10.24
C LYS A 187 13.37 -28.06 9.80
N VAL A 188 14.48 -28.77 9.74
CA VAL A 188 15.73 -28.24 9.16
C VAL A 188 15.53 -27.96 7.68
N SER A 189 15.93 -26.77 7.22
CA SER A 189 15.85 -26.42 5.81
C SER A 189 16.91 -27.16 4.99
N LEU A 190 16.51 -27.66 3.83
CA LEU A 190 17.36 -28.43 2.93
C LEU A 190 17.46 -27.72 1.57
N ASN A 191 18.62 -27.81 0.94
CA ASN A 191 18.83 -27.37 -0.43
C ASN A 191 18.23 -28.38 -1.44
N ASP A 192 18.28 -28.06 -2.73
CA ASP A 192 17.75 -28.90 -3.82
C ASP A 192 18.38 -30.32 -3.88
N LYS A 193 19.49 -30.56 -3.19
CA LYS A 193 20.18 -31.86 -3.09
C LYS A 193 19.83 -32.61 -1.81
N GLY A 194 18.91 -32.09 -1.01
CA GLY A 194 18.49 -32.68 0.27
C GLY A 194 19.51 -32.51 1.43
N ASN A 195 20.50 -31.65 1.28
CA ASN A 195 21.44 -31.33 2.36
C ASN A 195 21.02 -30.08 3.12
N PRO A 196 21.33 -29.94 4.42
CA PRO A 196 21.07 -28.74 5.19
C PRO A 196 21.65 -27.49 4.49
N ASP A 197 20.83 -26.45 4.29
CA ASP A 197 21.23 -25.21 3.63
C ASP A 197 21.66 -24.11 4.61
N GLY A 198 21.56 -24.37 5.89
CA GLY A 198 21.94 -23.45 6.97
C GLY A 198 20.94 -22.32 7.24
N ARG A 199 19.79 -22.28 6.60
CA ARG A 199 18.75 -21.28 6.88
C ARG A 199 17.96 -21.60 8.15
N VAL A 200 17.60 -22.88 8.33
CA VAL A 200 17.01 -23.39 9.57
C VAL A 200 17.88 -24.52 10.09
N ILE A 201 18.47 -24.35 11.26
CA ILE A 201 19.32 -25.36 11.87
C ILE A 201 18.60 -26.05 13.03
N TYR A 202 18.93 -27.33 13.24
CA TYR A 202 18.54 -28.03 14.46
C TYR A 202 19.42 -27.58 15.62
N PHE A 203 18.75 -27.15 16.69
CA PHE A 203 19.42 -26.80 17.95
C PHE A 203 19.04 -27.81 19.04
N ASP A 204 20.03 -28.49 19.57
CA ASP A 204 19.88 -29.37 20.72
C ASP A 204 20.36 -28.65 21.98
N PRO A 205 19.46 -28.21 22.86
CA PRO A 205 19.84 -27.49 24.07
C PRO A 205 20.79 -28.31 25.01
N ALA A 206 20.71 -29.63 24.93
CA ALA A 206 21.52 -30.53 25.77
C ALA A 206 22.95 -30.68 25.25
N ARG A 207 23.20 -30.46 23.97
CA ARG A 207 24.49 -30.75 23.30
C ARG A 207 25.20 -29.53 22.75
N SER A 208 24.51 -28.47 22.49
CA SER A 208 25.04 -27.36 21.68
C SER A 208 25.83 -26.32 22.45
N GLY A 209 25.84 -26.32 23.80
CA GLY A 209 26.55 -25.32 24.61
C GLY A 209 26.19 -23.86 24.23
N GLY A 210 25.01 -23.66 23.67
CA GLY A 210 24.58 -22.37 23.14
C GLY A 210 24.23 -21.37 24.23
N GLU A 211 24.53 -20.10 23.96
CA GLU A 211 24.18 -18.98 24.80
C GLU A 211 22.89 -18.36 24.29
N TRP A 212 21.91 -18.19 25.19
CA TRP A 212 20.66 -17.48 24.86
C TRP A 212 20.83 -16.00 25.11
N LEU A 213 20.42 -15.19 24.14
CA LEU A 213 20.38 -13.76 24.23
C LEU A 213 18.94 -13.29 23.96
N ASP A 214 18.37 -12.66 24.96
CA ASP A 214 17.10 -11.94 24.78
C ASP A 214 17.42 -10.48 24.46
N ALA A 215 17.04 -10.04 23.27
CA ALA A 215 17.16 -8.66 22.85
C ALA A 215 15.77 -8.02 22.85
N TRP A 216 15.65 -6.89 23.53
CA TRP A 216 14.42 -6.11 23.59
C TRP A 216 14.69 -4.75 22.98
N ASP A 217 13.94 -4.37 21.97
CA ASP A 217 13.89 -2.98 21.50
C ASP A 217 12.84 -2.26 22.34
N LEU A 218 13.33 -1.48 23.32
CA LEU A 218 12.49 -0.65 24.17
C LEU A 218 12.51 0.75 23.59
N THR A 219 11.53 1.10 22.82
CA THR A 219 11.32 2.50 22.44
C THR A 219 10.79 3.28 23.63
N PHE A 220 11.66 4.11 24.20
CA PHE A 220 11.24 5.10 25.19
C PHE A 220 10.57 6.24 24.43
N GLY A 221 9.24 6.24 24.41
CA GLY A 221 8.42 7.18 23.70
C GLY A 221 8.72 8.64 24.09
N GLY A 222 9.08 9.39 23.10
CA GLY A 222 9.22 10.83 23.15
C GLY A 222 8.37 11.50 22.09
N SER A 223 7.13 11.10 21.90
CA SER A 223 6.01 11.83 21.30
C SER A 223 4.87 10.87 20.99
N GLN A 224 3.65 11.31 21.22
CA GLN A 224 2.43 10.50 21.15
C GLN A 224 2.03 10.01 19.73
N ASP A 225 2.91 10.13 18.73
CA ASP A 225 2.54 9.92 17.32
C ASP A 225 3.33 8.84 16.56
N SER A 226 4.21 8.11 17.18
CA SER A 226 4.83 6.94 16.56
C SER A 226 4.63 5.74 17.48
N GLY A 227 3.64 4.94 17.18
CA GLY A 227 3.44 3.64 17.80
C GLY A 227 4.56 2.68 17.41
N ASP A 228 5.72 2.87 18.01
CA ASP A 228 6.81 1.90 17.92
C ASP A 228 6.45 0.72 18.82
N TYR A 229 6.38 -0.45 18.21
CA TYR A 229 6.11 -1.68 18.93
C TYR A 229 7.36 -2.10 19.71
N THR A 230 7.18 -2.49 20.96
CA THR A 230 8.22 -3.22 21.69
C THR A 230 8.40 -4.59 21.07
N VAL A 231 9.54 -4.84 20.44
CA VAL A 231 9.84 -6.12 19.83
C VAL A 231 10.81 -6.88 20.74
N GLY A 232 10.36 -8.01 21.27
CA GLY A 232 11.22 -8.95 21.97
C GLY A 232 11.72 -10.03 20.99
N GLN A 233 13.01 -10.24 20.93
CA GLN A 233 13.62 -11.30 20.11
C GLN A 233 14.50 -12.18 21.00
N ARG A 234 14.38 -13.50 20.81
CA ARG A 234 15.25 -14.45 21.46
C ARG A 234 16.24 -15.05 20.46
N TRP A 235 17.50 -14.85 20.71
CA TRP A 235 18.58 -15.29 19.85
C TRP A 235 19.34 -16.45 20.51
N CYS A 236 19.76 -17.41 19.70
CA CYS A 236 20.71 -18.45 20.14
C CYS A 236 22.07 -18.18 19.47
N ARG A 237 23.12 -18.19 20.25
CA ARG A 237 24.50 -18.11 19.76
C ARG A 237 25.15 -19.50 19.85
N VAL A 238 25.57 -20.03 18.72
CA VAL A 238 26.26 -21.30 18.61
C VAL A 238 27.54 -21.09 17.80
N GLN A 239 28.69 -21.42 18.36
CA GLN A 239 30.01 -21.34 17.71
C GLN A 239 30.30 -19.98 17.03
N GLY A 240 29.77 -18.91 17.57
CA GLY A 240 29.94 -17.55 17.02
C GLY A 240 28.82 -17.05 16.08
N ASP A 241 28.03 -17.95 15.52
CA ASP A 241 26.86 -17.58 14.72
C ASP A 241 25.64 -17.30 15.60
N ARG A 242 24.77 -16.39 15.14
CA ARG A 242 23.52 -16.00 15.81
C ARG A 242 22.33 -16.48 15.00
N PHE A 243 21.35 -17.06 15.70
CA PHE A 243 20.09 -17.57 15.12
C PHE A 243 18.90 -17.01 15.87
N LEU A 244 17.85 -16.64 15.15
CA LEU A 244 16.59 -16.10 15.67
C LEU A 244 15.56 -17.21 15.90
#